data_62c72c18bc88265f993acb9504523029
#
_entry.id   62c72c18bc88265f993acb9504523029
#
_cell.length_a   1.000
_cell.length_b   1.000
_cell.length_c   1.000
_cell.angle_alpha   90.00
_cell.angle_beta   90.00
_cell.angle_gamma   90.00
#
_symmetry.space_group_name_H-M   'P 1'
#
loop_
_entity.id
_entity.type
_entity.pdbx_description
1 polymer ?
#
loop_
_entity_poly.entity_id
_entity_poly.type
_entity_poly.pdbx_seq_one_letter_code
_entity_poly.pdbx_strand_id
1 'polypeptide(L)'
;MMKLIMTKRTDKNLLKLMEKHYSQPKGFVGRNICYAIYYDDVYYGHIVGGSCTLNLPGRNNFFKVDKSKYNNIINNIFYHIEKVKNKYPLRNFTTKVLKFWRKQIEKDWFKKYGNEVIGFESLIEPPRTADLYKKDKWKYLGKTKGFTCKRVPGKEKGVFKYGKRIWDYKNLRPKLVYARLA
;
A
#
# COMPACT_ATOMS: atom_id res chain seq x y z
N MET A 1 -11.97 20.63 6.89
CA MET A 1 -12.29 19.27 7.36
C MET A 1 -11.62 18.22 6.45
N MET A 2 -11.14 17.09 7.00
CA MET A 2 -10.50 16.01 6.20
C MET A 2 -11.53 15.21 5.42
N LYS A 3 -11.27 14.95 4.14
CA LYS A 3 -12.09 14.12 3.26
C LYS A 3 -11.19 13.14 2.48
N LEU A 4 -11.64 11.91 2.31
CA LEU A 4 -11.06 10.93 1.38
C LEU A 4 -12.10 10.65 0.30
N ILE A 5 -11.77 10.99 -0.92
CA ILE A 5 -12.64 10.81 -2.08
C ILE A 5 -12.13 9.63 -2.89
N MET A 6 -12.95 8.59 -3.05
CA MET A 6 -12.60 7.41 -3.85
C MET A 6 -12.38 7.80 -5.30
N THR A 7 -11.27 7.35 -5.88
CA THR A 7 -10.87 7.64 -7.27
C THR A 7 -10.62 6.37 -8.07
N LYS A 8 -10.55 6.50 -9.38
CA LYS A 8 -10.12 5.42 -10.28
C LYS A 8 -8.59 5.26 -10.22
N ARG A 9 -8.09 4.07 -10.54
CA ARG A 9 -6.63 3.81 -10.72
C ARG A 9 -5.98 4.68 -11.79
N THR A 10 -6.78 5.18 -12.71
CA THR A 10 -6.40 6.03 -13.85
C THR A 10 -6.55 7.52 -13.54
N ASP A 11 -6.76 7.89 -12.28
CA ASP A 11 -6.83 9.29 -11.87
C ASP A 11 -5.53 10.02 -12.23
N LYS A 12 -5.64 11.16 -12.92
CA LYS A 12 -4.49 11.92 -13.44
C LYS A 12 -3.54 12.41 -12.34
N ASN A 13 -4.10 12.80 -11.19
CA ASN A 13 -3.27 13.28 -10.06
C ASN A 13 -2.55 12.10 -9.40
N LEU A 14 -3.23 10.95 -9.26
CA LEU A 14 -2.60 9.73 -8.77
C LEU A 14 -1.44 9.30 -9.66
N LEU A 15 -1.61 9.28 -10.99
CA LEU A 15 -0.56 8.90 -11.94
C LEU A 15 0.65 9.82 -11.84
N LYS A 16 0.45 11.14 -11.76
CA LYS A 16 1.54 12.12 -11.55
C LYS A 16 2.30 11.87 -10.23
N LEU A 17 1.59 11.53 -9.16
CA LEU A 17 2.23 11.21 -7.88
C LEU A 17 2.99 9.88 -7.91
N MET A 18 2.52 8.90 -8.69
CA MET A 18 3.22 7.62 -8.86
C MET A 18 4.59 7.81 -9.54
N GLU A 19 4.71 8.71 -10.50
CA GLU A 19 5.99 9.05 -11.14
C GLU A 19 6.98 9.69 -10.16
N LYS A 20 6.48 10.57 -9.27
CA LYS A 20 7.30 11.23 -8.25
C LYS A 20 7.60 10.33 -7.05
N HIS A 21 6.83 9.27 -6.85
CA HIS A 21 7.00 8.41 -5.69
C HIS A 21 8.27 7.57 -5.81
N TYR A 22 8.97 7.38 -4.69
CA TYR A 22 10.25 6.67 -4.65
C TYR A 22 10.23 5.25 -5.23
N SER A 23 9.11 4.55 -5.12
CA SER A 23 8.96 3.20 -5.66
C SER A 23 8.51 3.18 -7.12
N GLN A 24 8.12 4.33 -7.67
CA GLN A 24 7.64 4.52 -9.04
C GLN A 24 6.77 3.34 -9.51
N PRO A 25 5.65 3.06 -8.81
CA PRO A 25 4.82 1.91 -9.15
C PRO A 25 4.22 2.11 -10.54
N LYS A 26 4.32 1.09 -11.40
CA LYS A 26 3.74 1.13 -12.76
C LYS A 26 2.22 0.85 -12.77
N GLY A 27 1.63 0.59 -11.62
CA GLY A 27 0.22 0.30 -11.44
C GLY A 27 -0.04 -0.53 -10.20
N PHE A 28 -1.32 -0.74 -9.90
CA PHE A 28 -1.77 -1.54 -8.76
C PHE A 28 -2.45 -2.81 -9.26
N VAL A 29 -1.92 -3.96 -8.87
CA VAL A 29 -2.44 -5.28 -9.24
C VAL A 29 -3.40 -5.80 -8.18
N GLY A 30 -4.42 -6.54 -8.60
CA GLY A 30 -5.39 -7.14 -7.70
C GLY A 30 -6.44 -6.16 -7.16
N ARG A 31 -7.04 -6.52 -6.03
CA ARG A 31 -8.03 -5.68 -5.35
C ARG A 31 -7.36 -4.43 -4.79
N ASN A 32 -7.96 -3.28 -5.05
CA ASN A 32 -7.45 -2.01 -4.49
C ASN A 32 -8.56 -0.95 -4.43
N ILE A 33 -8.37 0.01 -3.53
CA ILE A 33 -9.18 1.22 -3.42
C ILE A 33 -8.22 2.41 -3.33
N CYS A 34 -8.41 3.37 -4.23
CA CYS A 34 -7.62 4.60 -4.31
C CYS A 34 -8.43 5.75 -3.73
N TYR A 35 -7.78 6.62 -2.95
CA TYR A 35 -8.39 7.83 -2.42
C TYR A 35 -7.53 9.03 -2.69
N ALA A 36 -8.17 10.10 -3.20
CA ALA A 36 -7.62 11.45 -3.14
C ALA A 36 -7.84 12.04 -1.75
N ILE A 37 -6.83 12.71 -1.23
CA ILE A 37 -6.80 13.29 0.11
C ILE A 37 -7.05 14.79 0.02
N TYR A 38 -8.10 15.24 0.70
CA TYR A 38 -8.44 16.66 0.80
C TYR A 38 -8.49 17.10 2.26
N TYR A 39 -8.12 18.35 2.50
CA TYR A 39 -8.34 19.06 3.76
C TYR A 39 -8.79 20.47 3.45
N ASP A 40 -9.98 20.86 3.96
CA ASP A 40 -10.64 22.14 3.66
C ASP A 40 -10.65 22.42 2.15
N ASP A 41 -11.13 21.42 1.38
CA ASP A 41 -11.26 21.38 -0.08
C ASP A 41 -9.95 21.54 -0.87
N VAL A 42 -8.80 21.60 -0.19
CA VAL A 42 -7.48 21.61 -0.80
C VAL A 42 -6.97 20.19 -0.96
N TYR A 43 -6.51 19.85 -2.16
CA TYR A 43 -5.91 18.55 -2.48
C TYR A 43 -4.49 18.42 -1.92
N TYR A 44 -4.19 17.30 -1.28
CA TYR A 44 -2.88 17.02 -0.66
C TYR A 44 -2.19 15.77 -1.19
N GLY A 45 -2.85 14.89 -1.89
CA GLY A 45 -2.22 13.67 -2.38
C GLY A 45 -3.15 12.47 -2.49
N HIS A 46 -2.55 11.28 -2.50
CA HIS A 46 -3.30 10.02 -2.59
C HIS A 46 -2.81 8.97 -1.59
N ILE A 47 -3.75 8.10 -1.20
CA ILE A 47 -3.48 6.89 -0.43
C ILE A 47 -4.23 5.72 -1.05
N VAL A 48 -3.55 4.57 -1.19
CA VAL A 48 -4.12 3.38 -1.83
C VAL A 48 -3.95 2.17 -0.91
N GLY A 49 -5.07 1.51 -0.64
CA GLY A 49 -5.07 0.19 -0.05
C GLY A 49 -5.24 -0.88 -1.11
N GLY A 50 -4.52 -1.97 -0.96
CA GLY A 50 -4.59 -3.09 -1.88
C GLY A 50 -4.54 -4.44 -1.19
N SER A 51 -4.61 -5.52 -1.97
CA SER A 51 -4.44 -6.87 -1.45
C SER A 51 -3.11 -7.00 -0.74
N CYS A 52 -3.07 -7.77 0.34
CA CYS A 52 -1.87 -8.02 1.09
C CYS A 52 -0.82 -8.81 0.27
N THR A 53 0.43 -8.71 0.70
CA THR A 53 1.54 -9.45 0.09
C THR A 53 1.40 -10.94 0.38
N LEU A 54 1.57 -11.78 -0.64
CA LEU A 54 1.61 -13.24 -0.45
C LEU A 54 2.90 -13.67 0.28
N ASN A 55 2.82 -14.79 1.00
CA ASN A 55 3.96 -15.44 1.64
C ASN A 55 4.78 -14.53 2.57
N LEU A 56 4.11 -13.92 3.55
CA LEU A 56 4.74 -13.10 4.58
C LEU A 56 4.54 -13.75 5.96
N PRO A 57 5.40 -14.70 6.39
CA PRO A 57 5.19 -15.50 7.60
C PRO A 57 4.99 -14.67 8.86
N GLY A 58 5.79 -13.64 9.09
CA GLY A 58 5.67 -12.77 10.27
C GLY A 58 4.30 -12.08 10.38
N ARG A 59 3.73 -11.65 9.23
CA ARG A 59 2.39 -11.10 9.17
C ARG A 59 1.33 -12.17 9.45
N ASN A 60 1.47 -13.36 8.84
CA ASN A 60 0.51 -14.44 9.04
C ASN A 60 0.42 -14.87 10.51
N ASN A 61 1.57 -14.99 11.16
CA ASN A 61 1.64 -15.28 12.61
C ASN A 61 1.01 -14.17 13.45
N PHE A 62 1.26 -12.90 13.09
CA PHE A 62 0.69 -11.75 13.81
C PHE A 62 -0.83 -11.73 13.77
N PHE A 63 -1.43 -11.96 12.61
CA PHE A 63 -2.89 -11.99 12.42
C PHE A 63 -3.51 -13.36 12.72
N LYS A 64 -2.69 -14.41 12.93
CA LYS A 64 -3.13 -15.82 13.08
C LYS A 64 -4.00 -16.27 11.91
N VAL A 65 -3.51 -16.05 10.68
CA VAL A 65 -4.25 -16.32 9.43
C VAL A 65 -3.50 -17.22 8.49
N ASP A 66 -4.25 -17.97 7.72
CA ASP A 66 -3.83 -18.71 6.54
C ASP A 66 -4.18 -17.98 5.23
N LYS A 67 -3.96 -18.63 4.10
CA LYS A 67 -4.20 -18.05 2.77
C LYS A 67 -5.66 -17.67 2.51
N SER A 68 -6.63 -18.34 3.14
CA SER A 68 -8.05 -18.09 2.94
C SER A 68 -8.46 -16.68 3.42
N LYS A 69 -7.73 -16.15 4.41
CA LYS A 69 -7.98 -14.84 5.04
C LYS A 69 -7.15 -13.68 4.48
N TYR A 70 -6.31 -13.91 3.47
CA TYR A 70 -5.47 -12.83 2.92
C TYR A 70 -6.26 -11.65 2.35
N ASN A 71 -7.47 -11.89 1.83
CA ASN A 71 -8.34 -10.81 1.35
C ASN A 71 -8.94 -9.93 2.46
N ASN A 72 -8.76 -10.35 3.71
CA ASN A 72 -9.19 -9.62 4.91
C ASN A 72 -8.08 -8.71 5.48
N ILE A 73 -6.90 -8.71 4.86
CA ILE A 73 -5.77 -7.84 5.24
C ILE A 73 -5.52 -6.84 4.12
N ILE A 74 -5.49 -5.56 4.47
CA ILE A 74 -5.24 -4.48 3.53
C ILE A 74 -3.79 -4.03 3.63
N ASN A 75 -3.08 -4.05 2.50
CA ASN A 75 -1.76 -3.46 2.38
C ASN A 75 -1.88 -1.99 1.99
N ASN A 76 -1.24 -1.09 2.74
CA ASN A 76 -1.03 0.28 2.32
C ASN A 76 0.06 0.31 1.24
N ILE A 77 -0.34 0.12 -0.03
CA ILE A 77 0.57 -0.08 -1.18
C ILE A 77 1.10 1.22 -1.75
N PHE A 78 0.45 2.35 -1.46
CA PHE A 78 0.87 3.67 -1.90
C PHE A 78 0.36 4.72 -0.93
N TYR A 79 1.24 5.64 -0.56
CA TYR A 79 0.91 6.77 0.27
C TYR A 79 1.84 7.94 -0.05
N HIS A 80 1.30 8.98 -0.68
CA HIS A 80 2.04 10.17 -1.03
C HIS A 80 1.22 11.43 -0.70
N ILE A 81 1.81 12.30 0.11
CA ILE A 81 1.25 13.60 0.48
C ILE A 81 2.26 14.68 0.11
N GLU A 82 1.79 15.67 -0.61
CA GLU A 82 2.54 16.88 -0.94
C GLU A 82 2.20 18.00 0.07
N LYS A 83 3.17 18.87 0.32
CA LYS A 83 2.95 20.10 1.05
C LYS A 83 2.33 21.14 0.11
N VAL A 84 1.33 21.85 0.58
CA VAL A 84 0.76 23.02 -0.14
C VAL A 84 1.37 24.27 0.46
N LYS A 85 1.95 25.14 -0.36
CA LYS A 85 2.71 26.33 0.09
C LYS A 85 3.77 25.99 1.16
N ASN A 86 4.51 24.88 0.94
CA ASN A 86 5.54 24.35 1.85
C ASN A 86 5.05 23.97 3.26
N LYS A 87 3.75 23.83 3.48
CA LYS A 87 3.16 23.49 4.78
C LYS A 87 2.20 22.30 4.69
N TYR A 88 2.08 21.59 5.80
CA TYR A 88 0.93 20.74 6.05
C TYR A 88 -0.12 21.54 6.83
N PRO A 89 -1.44 21.26 6.64
CA PRO A 89 -2.50 22.03 7.28
C PRO A 89 -2.54 21.85 8.81
N LEU A 90 -2.00 20.72 9.31
CA LEU A 90 -2.05 20.34 10.72
C LEU A 90 -0.75 19.65 11.16
N ARG A 91 -0.44 19.78 12.45
CA ARG A 91 0.60 18.94 13.08
C ARG A 91 0.21 17.47 12.96
N ASN A 92 1.19 16.61 12.62
CA ASN A 92 1.01 15.18 12.38
C ASN A 92 -0.06 14.85 11.31
N PHE A 93 -0.20 15.70 10.29
CA PHE A 93 -1.20 15.57 9.24
C PHE A 93 -1.17 14.17 8.60
N THR A 94 0.01 13.71 8.19
CA THR A 94 0.19 12.39 7.56
C THR A 94 -0.32 11.24 8.43
N THR A 95 -0.04 11.26 9.74
CA THR A 95 -0.54 10.24 10.69
C THR A 95 -2.06 10.35 10.85
N LYS A 96 -2.62 11.56 10.87
CA LYS A 96 -4.08 11.76 10.96
C LYS A 96 -4.78 11.23 9.70
N VAL A 97 -4.21 11.46 8.51
CA VAL A 97 -4.72 10.89 7.26
C VAL A 97 -4.70 9.36 7.31
N LEU A 98 -3.58 8.75 7.75
CA LEU A 98 -3.48 7.29 7.85
C LEU A 98 -4.54 6.69 8.80
N LYS A 99 -4.80 7.33 9.94
CA LYS A 99 -5.85 6.92 10.88
C LYS A 99 -7.25 7.03 10.26
N PHE A 100 -7.51 8.13 9.57
CA PHE A 100 -8.80 8.37 8.91
C PHE A 100 -9.01 7.36 7.77
N TRP A 101 -7.96 7.11 6.97
CA TRP A 101 -7.98 6.14 5.89
C TRP A 101 -8.31 4.72 6.38
N ARG A 102 -7.71 4.25 7.48
CA ARG A 102 -8.03 2.91 8.00
C ARG A 102 -9.52 2.74 8.28
N LYS A 103 -10.14 3.72 8.95
CA LYS A 103 -11.58 3.69 9.26
C LYS A 103 -12.46 3.75 8.01
N GLN A 104 -12.04 4.51 7.00
CA GLN A 104 -12.80 4.65 5.77
C GLN A 104 -12.69 3.41 4.89
N ILE A 105 -11.45 2.92 4.66
CA ILE A 105 -11.23 1.79 3.77
C ILE A 105 -11.80 0.48 4.32
N GLU A 106 -11.89 0.32 5.62
CA GLU A 106 -12.55 -0.84 6.25
C GLU A 106 -13.99 -0.99 5.77
N LYS A 107 -14.76 0.10 5.82
CA LYS A 107 -16.14 0.15 5.33
C LYS A 107 -16.24 -0.06 3.82
N ASP A 108 -15.39 0.66 3.06
CA ASP A 108 -15.42 0.62 1.60
C ASP A 108 -14.92 -0.72 1.05
N TRP A 109 -13.99 -1.38 1.76
CA TRP A 109 -13.51 -2.72 1.40
C TRP A 109 -14.60 -3.77 1.54
N PHE A 110 -15.31 -3.74 2.66
CA PHE A 110 -16.48 -4.61 2.85
C PHE A 110 -17.55 -4.34 1.80
N LYS A 111 -17.93 -3.08 1.58
CA LYS A 111 -18.93 -2.70 0.57
C LYS A 111 -18.54 -3.16 -0.83
N LYS A 112 -17.25 -3.08 -1.20
CA LYS A 112 -16.78 -3.38 -2.56
C LYS A 112 -16.48 -4.86 -2.77
N TYR A 113 -15.98 -5.56 -1.77
CA TYR A 113 -15.44 -6.91 -1.92
C TYR A 113 -16.08 -7.97 -1.02
N GLY A 114 -16.96 -7.59 -0.10
CA GLY A 114 -17.63 -8.49 0.84
C GLY A 114 -16.72 -9.09 1.91
N ASN A 115 -15.50 -8.56 2.10
CA ASN A 115 -14.53 -9.06 3.05
C ASN A 115 -14.40 -8.13 4.25
N GLU A 116 -14.62 -8.67 5.46
CA GLU A 116 -14.30 -7.95 6.71
C GLU A 116 -12.80 -7.75 6.85
N VAL A 117 -12.40 -6.56 7.26
CA VAL A 117 -10.98 -6.22 7.45
C VAL A 117 -10.54 -6.63 8.85
N ILE A 118 -9.55 -7.53 8.95
CA ILE A 118 -8.96 -7.95 10.22
C ILE A 118 -7.72 -7.15 10.58
N GLY A 119 -7.15 -6.45 9.60
CA GLY A 119 -6.01 -5.59 9.84
C GLY A 119 -5.33 -5.04 8.59
N PHE A 120 -4.24 -4.36 8.85
CA PHE A 120 -3.48 -3.58 7.87
C PHE A 120 -2.02 -3.97 7.89
N GLU A 121 -1.38 -3.99 6.73
CA GLU A 121 0.07 -4.11 6.59
C GLU A 121 0.66 -2.99 5.75
N SER A 122 1.94 -2.74 5.88
CA SER A 122 2.72 -1.92 4.96
C SER A 122 4.16 -2.41 4.89
N LEU A 123 4.73 -2.34 3.68
CA LEU A 123 6.10 -2.71 3.41
C LEU A 123 6.91 -1.47 3.03
N ILE A 124 7.83 -1.09 3.89
CA ILE A 124 8.60 0.16 3.78
C ILE A 124 10.02 -0.15 3.35
N GLU A 125 10.44 0.43 2.24
CA GLU A 125 11.79 0.29 1.70
C GLU A 125 12.75 1.27 2.37
N PRO A 126 13.87 0.80 2.94
CA PRO A 126 14.94 1.66 3.43
C PRO A 126 15.46 2.63 2.33
N PRO A 127 15.93 3.81 2.69
CA PRO A 127 16.29 4.30 4.02
C PRO A 127 15.12 4.89 4.84
N ARG A 128 13.88 4.69 4.46
CA ARG A 128 12.72 5.22 5.21
C ARG A 128 12.58 4.53 6.57
N THR A 129 12.36 5.36 7.60
CA THR A 129 12.35 4.93 9.01
C THR A 129 11.01 4.38 9.50
N ALA A 130 9.98 4.48 8.67
CA ALA A 130 8.61 4.08 9.01
C ALA A 130 7.98 4.86 10.19
N ASP A 131 8.47 6.06 10.52
CA ASP A 131 8.02 6.85 11.68
C ASP A 131 6.53 7.16 11.65
N LEU A 132 5.95 7.31 10.46
CA LEU A 132 4.52 7.45 10.27
C LEU A 132 3.74 6.29 10.91
N TYR A 133 4.16 5.06 10.64
CA TYR A 133 3.52 3.84 11.13
C TYR A 133 3.77 3.64 12.61
N LYS A 134 4.99 3.92 13.09
CA LYS A 134 5.33 3.90 14.53
C LYS A 134 4.44 4.88 15.31
N LYS A 135 4.28 6.12 14.83
CA LYS A 135 3.39 7.12 15.44
C LYS A 135 1.92 6.69 15.44
N ASP A 136 1.49 5.91 14.46
CA ASP A 136 0.14 5.30 14.44
C ASP A 136 0.09 3.95 15.17
N LYS A 137 1.11 3.60 15.96
CA LYS A 137 1.18 2.38 16.80
C LYS A 137 1.09 1.07 15.99
N TRP A 138 1.65 1.04 14.77
CA TRP A 138 1.80 -0.20 14.04
C TRP A 138 2.97 -1.02 14.59
N LYS A 139 2.78 -2.33 14.69
CA LYS A 139 3.80 -3.24 15.17
C LYS A 139 4.81 -3.57 14.08
N TYR A 140 6.09 -3.48 14.39
CA TYR A 140 7.15 -3.97 13.52
C TYR A 140 7.24 -5.49 13.58
N LEU A 141 7.23 -6.16 12.42
CA LEU A 141 7.23 -7.62 12.30
C LEU A 141 8.50 -8.19 11.67
N GLY A 142 9.52 -7.35 11.47
CA GLY A 142 10.78 -7.78 10.85
C GLY A 142 10.93 -7.26 9.42
N LYS A 143 11.79 -7.94 8.63
CA LYS A 143 12.11 -7.58 7.25
C LYS A 143 11.71 -8.69 6.29
N THR A 144 11.35 -8.32 5.05
CA THR A 144 11.23 -9.28 3.95
C THR A 144 12.63 -9.77 3.54
N LYS A 145 12.70 -10.91 2.85
CA LYS A 145 13.95 -11.38 2.26
C LYS A 145 14.49 -10.47 1.15
N GLY A 146 13.64 -9.62 0.58
CA GLY A 146 14.04 -8.62 -0.41
C GLY A 146 14.25 -9.15 -1.82
N PHE A 147 13.85 -10.39 -2.10
CA PHE A 147 13.93 -10.94 -3.45
C PHE A 147 13.10 -10.12 -4.43
N THR A 148 13.71 -9.77 -5.55
CA THR A 148 13.03 -9.19 -6.70
C THR A 148 12.90 -10.23 -7.79
N CYS A 149 11.88 -10.14 -8.64
CA CYS A 149 11.77 -11.00 -9.79
C CYS A 149 11.46 -10.19 -11.05
N LYS A 150 12.07 -10.56 -12.14
CA LYS A 150 11.71 -10.10 -13.48
C LYS A 150 10.91 -11.19 -14.19
N ARG A 151 9.88 -10.81 -14.94
CA ARG A 151 9.23 -11.70 -15.90
C ARG A 151 9.91 -11.55 -17.23
N VAL A 152 10.35 -12.65 -17.80
CA VAL A 152 10.83 -12.70 -19.18
C VAL A 152 9.63 -13.06 -20.06
N PRO A 153 9.26 -12.24 -21.02
CA PRO A 153 8.17 -12.56 -21.95
C PRO A 153 8.46 -13.88 -22.65
N GLY A 154 7.46 -14.75 -22.77
CA GLY A 154 7.57 -15.96 -23.61
C GLY A 154 7.75 -15.57 -25.08
N LYS A 155 8.60 -16.30 -25.82
CA LYS A 155 8.89 -16.02 -27.23
C LYS A 155 7.78 -16.45 -28.20
N GLU A 156 6.66 -16.99 -27.75
CA GLU A 156 5.59 -17.48 -28.61
C GLU A 156 4.58 -16.36 -28.95
N LYS A 157 4.47 -16.04 -30.23
CA LYS A 157 3.44 -15.13 -30.78
C LYS A 157 2.05 -15.71 -30.51
N GLY A 158 1.18 -14.89 -29.92
CA GLY A 158 -0.26 -15.14 -29.86
C GLY A 158 -0.81 -15.86 -28.61
N VAL A 159 0.01 -16.32 -27.68
CA VAL A 159 -0.46 -16.88 -26.41
C VAL A 159 0.13 -16.08 -25.26
N PHE A 160 -0.73 -15.52 -24.39
CA PHE A 160 -0.33 -14.91 -23.13
C PHE A 160 0.14 -16.02 -22.16
N LYS A 161 1.27 -16.63 -22.45
CA LYS A 161 1.96 -17.48 -21.46
C LYS A 161 2.62 -16.54 -20.46
N TYR A 162 2.23 -16.64 -19.20
CA TYR A 162 2.93 -16.00 -18.09
C TYR A 162 4.41 -16.37 -18.16
N GLY A 163 5.25 -15.48 -18.61
CA GLY A 163 6.66 -15.74 -18.81
C GLY A 163 7.34 -16.22 -17.53
N LYS A 164 8.44 -16.94 -17.69
CA LYS A 164 9.24 -17.50 -16.59
C LYS A 164 9.66 -16.37 -15.64
N ARG A 165 9.47 -16.59 -14.33
CA ARG A 165 9.98 -15.67 -13.31
C ARG A 165 11.46 -15.96 -13.09
N ILE A 166 12.29 -14.93 -13.26
CA ILE A 166 13.71 -14.98 -12.89
C ILE A 166 13.86 -14.20 -11.59
N TRP A 167 14.30 -14.87 -10.54
CA TRP A 167 14.55 -14.27 -9.23
C TRP A 167 15.96 -13.70 -9.19
N ASP A 168 16.07 -12.45 -8.74
CA ASP A 168 17.33 -11.81 -8.45
C ASP A 168 17.71 -12.05 -6.98
N TYR A 169 18.69 -12.90 -6.76
CA TYR A 169 19.21 -13.23 -5.42
C TYR A 169 20.43 -12.37 -5.05
N LYS A 170 20.97 -11.60 -5.99
CA LYS A 170 22.16 -10.76 -5.77
C LYS A 170 21.80 -9.36 -5.28
N ASN A 171 20.75 -8.77 -5.83
CA ASN A 171 20.32 -7.41 -5.52
C ASN A 171 19.11 -7.42 -4.58
N LEU A 172 19.33 -7.85 -3.35
CA LEU A 172 18.27 -7.92 -2.34
C LEU A 172 17.83 -6.51 -1.90
N ARG A 173 16.51 -6.30 -1.86
CA ARG A 173 15.88 -5.07 -1.36
C ARG A 173 14.91 -5.38 -0.22
N PRO A 174 15.41 -5.72 0.98
CA PRO A 174 14.55 -6.05 2.10
C PRO A 174 13.72 -4.84 2.53
N LYS A 175 12.42 -5.06 2.77
CA LYS A 175 11.50 -4.04 3.24
C LYS A 175 11.15 -4.28 4.70
N LEU A 176 11.01 -3.20 5.47
CA LEU A 176 10.48 -3.25 6.82
C LEU A 176 8.99 -3.59 6.75
N VAL A 177 8.55 -4.53 7.57
CA VAL A 177 7.15 -4.96 7.64
C VAL A 177 6.51 -4.38 8.88
N TYR A 178 5.47 -3.60 8.69
CA TYR A 178 4.64 -3.07 9.77
C TYR A 178 3.20 -3.56 9.61
N ALA A 179 2.56 -3.90 10.72
CA ALA A 179 1.18 -4.33 10.73
C ALA A 179 0.41 -3.79 11.93
N ARG A 180 -0.91 -3.71 11.77
CA ARG A 180 -1.84 -3.26 12.78
C ARG A 180 -3.16 -4.01 12.65
N LEU A 181 -3.75 -4.40 13.77
CA LEU A 181 -5.13 -4.88 13.82
C LEU A 181 -6.11 -3.75 13.43
N ALA A 182 -7.24 -4.11 12.87
CA ALA A 182 -8.33 -3.20 12.50
C ALA A 182 -8.93 -2.51 13.72
#